data_31bf50ec1f20e91b3854fa15d9ba9406
#
_entry.id   31bf50ec1f20e91b3854fa15d9ba9406
#
_cell.length_a   1.000
_cell.length_b   1.000
_cell.length_c   1.000
_cell.angle_alpha   90.00
_cell.angle_beta   90.00
_cell.angle_gamma   90.00
#
_symmetry.space_group_name_H-M   'P 1'
#
loop_
_entity.id
_entity.type
_entity.pdbx_description
1 polymer ?
#
loop_
_entity_poly.entity_id
_entity_poly.type
_entity_poly.pdbx_seq_one_letter_code
_entity_poly.pdbx_strand_id
1 'polypeptide(L)'
;MQSVGFGFVESLGINYGQVGNNLPPPDKVLVLLKSLRVTKTRIYDTNPDILTAFAGSGIELIVTVENDMLGTLMDQQQALQWVTSRIKPYVPATKITGIAVGNEVFTGDDMTLVDNLVPAMVSIQRALNQLGLQQYIQVSTPSSLAVLANSYPPSEGTFTPKITAIMTQLLQFLSATKSPFWINAYPYFAYKDSPDKISIDYALFNPNAGMIDPHTNLHYDNMLYAQVDAVIFAMARLGYGGIEVRVSETGWPSKGDPNEVGATPQNAAIYNRNLFKRQLSGEGTPLRPKMRLEIYLFALFNEDMKPGPTSERNYGLYQPDGSMAYNVGLTALSTSTTTPSSSTSTSSSTTPSSSITLTSMATKVSIY
;
A
#
# COMPACT_ATOMS: atom_id res chain seq x y z
N MET A 1 26.80 -2.53 -20.85
CA MET A 1 25.57 -3.19 -20.37
C MET A 1 24.52 -2.09 -20.20
N GLN A 2 23.46 -2.11 -21.00
CA GLN A 2 22.34 -1.20 -20.79
C GLN A 2 21.69 -1.58 -19.47
N SER A 3 21.58 -0.64 -18.54
CA SER A 3 20.80 -0.81 -17.31
C SER A 3 19.33 -0.94 -17.71
N VAL A 4 18.78 -2.15 -17.63
CA VAL A 4 17.35 -2.35 -17.77
C VAL A 4 16.70 -1.68 -16.55
N GLY A 5 16.12 -0.50 -16.75
CA GLY A 5 15.37 0.19 -15.71
C GLY A 5 14.11 -0.60 -15.35
N PHE A 6 13.78 -0.65 -14.06
CA PHE A 6 12.53 -1.24 -13.59
C PHE A 6 11.38 -0.26 -13.83
N GLY A 7 10.19 -0.77 -14.09
CA GLY A 7 8.94 -0.03 -14.14
C GLY A 7 7.89 -0.68 -13.25
N PHE A 8 6.82 0.04 -12.94
CA PHE A 8 5.69 -0.54 -12.25
C PHE A 8 5.03 -1.60 -13.14
N VAL A 9 4.64 -2.70 -12.53
CA VAL A 9 3.90 -3.79 -13.16
C VAL A 9 2.45 -3.77 -12.68
N GLU A 10 1.55 -4.41 -13.42
CA GLU A 10 0.11 -4.36 -13.14
C GLU A 10 -0.29 -4.76 -11.70
N SER A 11 0.48 -5.65 -11.07
CA SER A 11 0.24 -6.07 -9.67
C SER A 11 0.85 -5.15 -8.62
N LEU A 12 1.58 -4.12 -9.01
CA LEU A 12 2.21 -3.17 -8.11
C LEU A 12 1.56 -1.79 -8.25
N GLY A 13 0.85 -1.36 -7.22
CA GLY A 13 0.33 -0.02 -7.05
C GLY A 13 1.23 0.83 -6.15
N ILE A 14 0.81 2.09 -5.93
CA ILE A 14 1.49 3.00 -5.01
C ILE A 14 0.48 3.79 -4.19
N ASN A 15 0.81 4.03 -2.93
CA ASN A 15 0.03 4.88 -2.05
C ASN A 15 0.43 6.36 -2.26
N TYR A 16 -0.57 7.20 -2.48
CA TYR A 16 -0.42 8.65 -2.59
C TYR A 16 -1.02 9.30 -1.35
N GLY A 17 -0.17 9.49 -0.32
CA GLY A 17 -0.51 10.24 0.88
C GLY A 17 -0.50 11.75 0.62
N GLN A 18 -1.24 12.49 1.44
CA GLN A 18 -1.47 13.92 1.27
C GLN A 18 -1.22 14.74 2.56
N VAL A 19 -0.58 14.14 3.57
CA VAL A 19 -0.32 14.79 4.86
C VAL A 19 0.97 15.64 4.77
N GLY A 20 0.90 16.68 3.95
CA GLY A 20 2.01 17.59 3.72
C GLY A 20 1.52 18.94 3.19
N ASN A 21 2.27 20.02 3.46
CA ASN A 21 1.97 21.36 2.97
C ASN A 21 2.86 21.79 1.78
N ASN A 22 3.75 20.92 1.35
CA ASN A 22 4.74 21.15 0.30
C ASN A 22 4.60 20.19 -0.89
N LEU A 23 3.53 19.38 -0.93
CA LEU A 23 3.29 18.39 -1.97
C LEU A 23 2.97 19.05 -3.31
N PRO A 24 3.36 18.43 -4.45
CA PRO A 24 3.00 18.93 -5.75
C PRO A 24 1.50 18.79 -6.03
N PRO A 25 0.91 19.66 -6.86
CA PRO A 25 -0.51 19.58 -7.19
C PRO A 25 -0.83 18.29 -8.00
N PRO A 26 -2.08 17.80 -7.95
CA PRO A 26 -2.46 16.50 -8.50
C PRO A 26 -2.14 16.28 -9.99
N ASP A 27 -2.16 17.32 -10.80
CA ASP A 27 -1.80 17.26 -12.22
C ASP A 27 -0.30 16.90 -12.41
N LYS A 28 0.58 17.43 -11.57
CA LYS A 28 2.01 17.09 -11.57
C LYS A 28 2.25 15.68 -11.05
N VAL A 29 1.51 15.29 -10.01
CA VAL A 29 1.55 13.90 -9.50
C VAL A 29 1.13 12.92 -10.59
N LEU A 30 0.08 13.21 -11.33
CA LEU A 30 -0.37 12.35 -12.44
C LEU A 30 0.70 12.21 -13.54
N VAL A 31 1.40 13.29 -13.88
CA VAL A 31 2.53 13.23 -14.83
C VAL A 31 3.63 12.30 -14.31
N LEU A 32 3.98 12.40 -13.03
CA LEU A 32 4.97 11.53 -12.40
C LEU A 32 4.52 10.06 -12.44
N LEU A 33 3.29 9.75 -12.00
CA LEU A 33 2.75 8.39 -12.01
C LEU A 33 2.77 7.77 -13.41
N LYS A 34 2.37 8.54 -14.44
CA LYS A 34 2.43 8.09 -15.84
C LYS A 34 3.86 7.84 -16.31
N SER A 35 4.82 8.69 -15.92
CA SER A 35 6.23 8.50 -16.27
C SER A 35 6.82 7.24 -15.65
N LEU A 36 6.32 6.82 -14.49
CA LEU A 36 6.67 5.59 -13.80
C LEU A 36 5.90 4.36 -14.31
N ARG A 37 4.92 4.56 -15.19
CA ARG A 37 3.98 3.51 -15.65
C ARG A 37 3.13 2.91 -14.52
N VAL A 38 2.82 3.71 -13.52
CA VAL A 38 1.90 3.30 -12.45
C VAL A 38 0.51 3.15 -13.02
N THR A 39 -0.12 2.03 -12.77
CA THR A 39 -1.49 1.72 -13.21
C THR A 39 -2.49 1.68 -12.06
N LYS A 40 -2.02 1.66 -10.82
CA LYS A 40 -2.85 1.56 -9.61
C LYS A 40 -2.35 2.51 -8.52
N THR A 41 -3.25 3.24 -7.91
CA THR A 41 -2.95 4.19 -6.84
C THR A 41 -4.02 4.10 -5.76
N ARG A 42 -3.62 4.27 -4.51
CA ARG A 42 -4.54 4.42 -3.38
C ARG A 42 -4.33 5.79 -2.73
N ILE A 43 -5.44 6.47 -2.40
CA ILE A 43 -5.48 7.71 -1.61
C ILE A 43 -6.26 7.49 -0.32
N TYR A 44 -6.06 8.38 0.67
CA TYR A 44 -6.56 8.21 2.03
C TYR A 44 -7.82 9.04 2.32
N ASP A 45 -8.43 9.59 1.29
CA ASP A 45 -9.64 10.39 1.31
C ASP A 45 -10.39 10.30 -0.03
N THR A 46 -11.26 11.26 -0.30
CA THR A 46 -11.94 11.47 -1.58
C THR A 46 -11.68 12.89 -2.11
N ASN A 47 -10.43 13.35 -2.05
CA ASN A 47 -10.03 14.69 -2.49
C ASN A 47 -10.51 14.97 -3.92
N PRO A 48 -11.40 15.96 -4.13
CA PRO A 48 -12.01 16.24 -5.42
C PRO A 48 -11.01 16.69 -6.49
N ASP A 49 -9.93 17.34 -6.10
CA ASP A 49 -8.88 17.80 -7.03
C ASP A 49 -8.13 16.60 -7.62
N ILE A 50 -7.84 15.59 -6.79
CA ILE A 50 -7.21 14.33 -7.26
C ILE A 50 -8.19 13.57 -8.15
N LEU A 51 -9.45 13.40 -7.70
CA LEU A 51 -10.46 12.69 -8.48
C LEU A 51 -10.67 13.34 -9.85
N THR A 52 -10.66 14.66 -9.90
CA THR A 52 -10.78 15.41 -11.16
C THR A 52 -9.52 15.25 -12.03
N ALA A 53 -8.33 15.39 -11.46
CA ALA A 53 -7.07 15.26 -12.19
C ALA A 53 -6.87 13.87 -12.80
N PHE A 54 -7.35 12.82 -12.13
CA PHE A 54 -7.22 11.43 -12.59
C PHE A 54 -8.23 11.03 -13.66
N ALA A 55 -9.19 11.90 -14.03
CA ALA A 55 -10.15 11.64 -15.08
C ALA A 55 -9.46 11.31 -16.42
N GLY A 56 -9.85 10.23 -17.07
CA GLY A 56 -9.28 9.77 -18.34
C GLY A 56 -7.82 9.28 -18.25
N SER A 57 -7.24 9.17 -17.05
CA SER A 57 -5.85 8.73 -16.89
C SER A 57 -5.64 7.23 -17.16
N GLY A 58 -6.67 6.42 -16.98
CA GLY A 58 -6.61 4.96 -16.98
C GLY A 58 -6.03 4.34 -15.68
N ILE A 59 -5.54 5.16 -14.74
CA ILE A 59 -5.03 4.67 -13.45
C ILE A 59 -6.20 4.24 -12.57
N GLU A 60 -6.14 3.02 -12.08
CA GLU A 60 -7.09 2.49 -11.08
C GLU A 60 -6.87 3.17 -9.74
N LEU A 61 -7.95 3.66 -9.14
CA LEU A 61 -7.89 4.41 -7.90
C LEU A 61 -8.69 3.72 -6.80
N ILE A 62 -8.04 3.48 -5.66
CA ILE A 62 -8.70 3.16 -4.40
C ILE A 62 -8.82 4.46 -3.61
N VAL A 63 -10.04 4.80 -3.21
CA VAL A 63 -10.33 5.93 -2.32
C VAL A 63 -10.62 5.42 -0.91
N THR A 64 -10.55 6.30 0.09
CA THR A 64 -10.75 5.91 1.49
C THR A 64 -11.87 6.73 2.12
N VAL A 65 -12.73 6.07 2.89
CA VAL A 65 -13.61 6.67 3.88
C VAL A 65 -12.80 6.85 5.16
N GLU A 66 -12.74 8.05 5.67
CA GLU A 66 -11.98 8.40 6.88
C GLU A 66 -12.59 7.71 8.12
N ASN A 67 -11.77 7.39 9.12
CA ASN A 67 -12.20 6.63 10.31
C ASN A 67 -13.32 7.32 11.10
N ASP A 68 -13.28 8.64 11.18
CA ASP A 68 -14.30 9.45 11.88
C ASP A 68 -15.68 9.44 11.21
N MET A 69 -15.74 9.06 9.93
CA MET A 69 -16.99 8.93 9.19
C MET A 69 -17.74 7.61 9.44
N LEU A 70 -17.08 6.59 10.02
CA LEU A 70 -17.68 5.25 10.13
C LEU A 70 -19.00 5.24 10.89
N GLY A 71 -19.09 5.96 12.01
CA GLY A 71 -20.33 6.08 12.80
C GLY A 71 -21.48 6.70 12.00
N THR A 72 -21.19 7.71 11.18
CA THR A 72 -22.19 8.36 10.33
C THR A 72 -22.64 7.43 9.19
N LEU A 73 -21.71 6.69 8.61
CA LEU A 73 -21.98 5.86 7.43
C LEU A 73 -22.60 4.49 7.75
N MET A 74 -22.87 4.18 9.04
CA MET A 74 -23.76 3.07 9.37
C MET A 74 -25.18 3.32 8.88
N ASP A 75 -25.61 4.60 8.83
CA ASP A 75 -26.90 4.98 8.29
C ASP A 75 -26.95 4.86 6.76
N GLN A 76 -27.97 4.16 6.26
CA GLN A 76 -28.11 3.86 4.84
C GLN A 76 -28.28 5.11 3.96
N GLN A 77 -28.96 6.15 4.47
CA GLN A 77 -29.18 7.40 3.70
C GLN A 77 -27.90 8.22 3.66
N GLN A 78 -27.15 8.29 4.76
CA GLN A 78 -25.87 8.97 4.81
C GLN A 78 -24.85 8.28 3.90
N ALA A 79 -24.78 6.95 3.89
CA ALA A 79 -23.93 6.19 2.99
C ALA A 79 -24.32 6.43 1.52
N LEU A 80 -25.61 6.42 1.19
CA LEU A 80 -26.08 6.73 -0.17
C LEU A 80 -25.70 8.17 -0.57
N GLN A 81 -25.89 9.14 0.32
CA GLN A 81 -25.50 10.52 0.07
C GLN A 81 -23.98 10.65 -0.12
N TRP A 82 -23.17 9.98 0.69
CA TRP A 82 -21.73 9.99 0.55
C TRP A 82 -21.28 9.44 -0.81
N VAL A 83 -21.77 8.27 -1.23
CA VAL A 83 -21.43 7.69 -2.54
C VAL A 83 -21.94 8.60 -3.67
N THR A 84 -23.13 9.19 -3.54
CA THR A 84 -23.71 10.05 -4.56
C THR A 84 -22.93 11.36 -4.73
N SER A 85 -22.39 11.93 -3.63
CA SER A 85 -21.68 13.20 -3.66
C SER A 85 -20.17 13.06 -3.88
N ARG A 86 -19.56 11.98 -3.34
CA ARG A 86 -18.10 11.82 -3.32
C ARG A 86 -17.55 10.89 -4.39
N ILE A 87 -18.36 9.98 -4.95
CA ILE A 87 -17.92 8.95 -5.90
C ILE A 87 -18.60 9.12 -7.26
N LYS A 88 -19.94 9.16 -7.27
CA LYS A 88 -20.72 9.15 -8.50
C LYS A 88 -20.36 10.26 -9.51
N PRO A 89 -20.03 11.51 -9.10
CA PRO A 89 -19.72 12.58 -10.06
C PRO A 89 -18.44 12.32 -10.87
N TYR A 90 -17.55 11.46 -10.39
CA TYR A 90 -16.24 11.23 -11.01
C TYR A 90 -16.21 9.96 -11.87
N VAL A 91 -17.11 9.01 -11.65
CA VAL A 91 -17.14 7.77 -12.44
C VAL A 91 -18.06 7.94 -13.67
N PRO A 92 -17.72 7.35 -14.83
CA PRO A 92 -16.59 6.46 -15.09
C PRO A 92 -15.29 7.18 -15.49
N ALA A 93 -15.27 8.53 -15.57
CA ALA A 93 -14.12 9.29 -16.05
C ALA A 93 -12.86 9.01 -15.22
N THR A 94 -13.01 8.95 -13.89
CA THR A 94 -11.98 8.48 -12.97
C THR A 94 -12.23 7.01 -12.66
N LYS A 95 -11.23 6.17 -12.87
CA LYS A 95 -11.32 4.72 -12.72
C LYS A 95 -11.24 4.33 -11.24
N ILE A 96 -12.28 4.66 -10.46
CA ILE A 96 -12.38 4.24 -9.05
C ILE A 96 -12.75 2.75 -9.04
N THR A 97 -11.88 1.91 -8.49
CA THR A 97 -12.03 0.44 -8.44
C THR A 97 -12.22 -0.11 -7.04
N GLY A 98 -11.97 0.71 -6.02
CA GLY A 98 -12.14 0.30 -4.64
C GLY A 98 -12.46 1.45 -3.69
N ILE A 99 -13.21 1.12 -2.65
CA ILE A 99 -13.43 1.99 -1.49
C ILE A 99 -12.88 1.27 -0.26
N ALA A 100 -11.84 1.86 0.35
CA ALA A 100 -11.36 1.49 1.66
C ALA A 100 -12.26 2.14 2.72
N VAL A 101 -12.98 1.36 3.48
CA VAL A 101 -13.84 1.87 4.56
C VAL A 101 -13.04 1.85 5.84
N GLY A 102 -12.59 3.01 6.30
CA GLY A 102 -11.60 3.16 7.35
C GLY A 102 -10.19 2.74 6.93
N ASN A 103 -9.24 2.96 7.82
CA ASN A 103 -7.86 2.50 7.70
C ASN A 103 -7.34 2.04 9.06
N GLU A 104 -6.87 0.81 9.15
CA GLU A 104 -6.29 0.20 10.37
C GLU A 104 -7.20 0.31 11.62
N VAL A 105 -8.50 0.22 11.44
CA VAL A 105 -9.51 0.40 12.48
C VAL A 105 -9.31 -0.54 13.68
N PHE A 106 -8.76 -1.73 13.45
CA PHE A 106 -8.50 -2.71 14.52
C PHE A 106 -7.22 -2.45 15.32
N THR A 107 -6.45 -1.43 14.98
CA THR A 107 -5.12 -1.21 15.60
C THR A 107 -5.21 -0.51 16.95
N GLY A 108 -6.25 0.30 17.16
CA GLY A 108 -6.49 1.01 18.41
C GLY A 108 -7.39 0.24 19.38
N ASP A 109 -7.65 0.87 20.55
CA ASP A 109 -8.53 0.34 21.59
C ASP A 109 -9.96 0.85 21.50
N ASP A 110 -10.28 1.70 20.52
CA ASP A 110 -11.63 2.23 20.31
C ASP A 110 -12.55 1.16 19.71
N MET A 111 -13.22 0.43 20.60
CA MET A 111 -14.18 -0.60 20.21
C MET A 111 -15.42 -0.02 19.52
N THR A 112 -15.78 1.25 19.76
CA THR A 112 -16.90 1.89 19.05
C THR A 112 -16.56 2.03 17.57
N LEU A 113 -15.34 2.43 17.27
CA LEU A 113 -14.86 2.51 15.90
C LEU A 113 -14.85 1.12 15.22
N VAL A 114 -14.39 0.10 15.93
CA VAL A 114 -14.38 -1.29 15.46
C VAL A 114 -15.81 -1.81 15.20
N ASP A 115 -16.75 -1.55 16.10
CA ASP A 115 -18.14 -2.00 15.97
C ASP A 115 -18.87 -1.32 14.80
N ASN A 116 -18.50 -0.08 14.47
CA ASN A 116 -19.08 0.68 13.35
C ASN A 116 -18.61 0.21 11.99
N LEU A 117 -17.47 -0.46 11.89
CA LEU A 117 -16.79 -0.76 10.63
C LEU A 117 -17.65 -1.60 9.67
N VAL A 118 -18.05 -2.80 10.08
CA VAL A 118 -18.80 -3.72 9.20
C VAL A 118 -20.17 -3.15 8.84
N PRO A 119 -20.95 -2.55 9.76
CA PRO A 119 -22.18 -1.83 9.42
C PRO A 119 -21.98 -0.74 8.36
N ALA A 120 -20.93 0.10 8.49
CA ALA A 120 -20.60 1.13 7.49
C ALA A 120 -20.27 0.51 6.13
N MET A 121 -19.46 -0.57 6.09
CA MET A 121 -19.15 -1.30 4.86
C MET A 121 -20.42 -1.84 4.17
N VAL A 122 -21.35 -2.40 4.95
CA VAL A 122 -22.63 -2.91 4.43
C VAL A 122 -23.47 -1.77 3.84
N SER A 123 -23.51 -0.61 4.48
CA SER A 123 -24.27 0.54 4.02
C SER A 123 -23.66 1.15 2.74
N ILE A 124 -22.32 1.26 2.64
CA ILE A 124 -21.63 1.65 1.41
C ILE A 124 -21.89 0.66 0.28
N GLN A 125 -21.80 -0.65 0.55
CA GLN A 125 -22.10 -1.68 -0.47
C GLN A 125 -23.54 -1.59 -0.99
N ARG A 126 -24.51 -1.36 -0.10
CA ARG A 126 -25.92 -1.13 -0.50
C ARG A 126 -26.07 0.12 -1.34
N ALA A 127 -25.37 1.20 -1.01
CA ALA A 127 -25.37 2.43 -1.79
C ALA A 127 -24.81 2.19 -3.21
N LEU A 128 -23.69 1.46 -3.32
CA LEU A 128 -23.14 1.07 -4.63
C LEU A 128 -24.11 0.22 -5.43
N ASN A 129 -24.79 -0.76 -4.80
CA ASN A 129 -25.81 -1.59 -5.45
C ASN A 129 -26.97 -0.75 -5.99
N GLN A 130 -27.47 0.19 -5.18
CA GLN A 130 -28.57 1.08 -5.57
C GLN A 130 -28.20 2.00 -6.75
N LEU A 131 -26.93 2.38 -6.85
CA LEU A 131 -26.42 3.26 -7.92
C LEU A 131 -25.87 2.48 -9.13
N GLY A 132 -25.87 1.13 -9.11
CA GLY A 132 -25.37 0.28 -10.18
C GLY A 132 -23.85 0.27 -10.32
N LEU A 133 -23.12 0.61 -9.25
CA LEU A 133 -21.66 0.74 -9.24
C LEU A 133 -20.93 -0.49 -8.68
N GLN A 134 -21.66 -1.45 -8.08
CA GLN A 134 -21.10 -2.60 -7.36
C GLN A 134 -20.27 -3.57 -8.22
N GLN A 135 -20.45 -3.54 -9.53
CA GLN A 135 -19.67 -4.38 -10.44
C GLN A 135 -18.32 -3.79 -10.83
N TYR A 136 -18.09 -2.50 -10.50
CA TYR A 136 -16.85 -1.78 -10.82
C TYR A 136 -16.04 -1.43 -9.58
N ILE A 137 -16.69 -1.29 -8.42
CA ILE A 137 -16.09 -0.78 -7.18
C ILE A 137 -16.23 -1.83 -6.09
N GLN A 138 -15.10 -2.35 -5.61
CA GLN A 138 -15.02 -3.27 -4.47
C GLN A 138 -14.99 -2.47 -3.16
N VAL A 139 -15.59 -3.04 -2.11
CA VAL A 139 -15.56 -2.48 -0.75
C VAL A 139 -14.71 -3.38 0.14
N SER A 140 -13.70 -2.83 0.78
CA SER A 140 -12.88 -3.53 1.77
C SER A 140 -12.38 -2.56 2.83
N THR A 141 -11.56 -3.05 3.75
CA THR A 141 -10.90 -2.24 4.78
C THR A 141 -9.46 -2.70 4.96
N PRO A 142 -8.46 -1.79 4.95
CA PRO A 142 -7.08 -2.13 5.27
C PRO A 142 -6.92 -2.39 6.77
N SER A 143 -6.33 -3.52 7.11
CA SER A 143 -5.97 -3.90 8.46
C SER A 143 -4.45 -3.93 8.64
N SER A 144 -3.95 -3.56 9.82
CA SER A 144 -2.54 -3.80 10.13
C SER A 144 -2.32 -5.22 10.62
N LEU A 145 -1.06 -5.67 10.67
CA LEU A 145 -0.71 -6.98 11.25
C LEU A 145 -1.03 -7.10 12.76
N ALA A 146 -1.36 -6.00 13.44
CA ALA A 146 -1.83 -6.01 14.82
C ALA A 146 -3.15 -6.78 15.02
N VAL A 147 -3.87 -7.11 13.94
CA VAL A 147 -5.04 -8.00 14.00
C VAL A 147 -4.67 -9.44 14.39
N LEU A 148 -3.40 -9.84 14.26
CA LEU A 148 -2.93 -11.18 14.58
C LEU A 148 -2.44 -11.27 16.02
N ALA A 149 -2.97 -12.23 16.77
CA ALA A 149 -2.44 -12.62 18.08
C ALA A 149 -1.14 -13.43 17.93
N ASN A 150 -1.07 -14.26 16.90
CA ASN A 150 0.11 -15.01 16.52
C ASN A 150 0.31 -14.92 15.00
N SER A 151 1.57 -14.75 14.58
CA SER A 151 1.97 -14.69 13.16
C SER A 151 3.20 -15.53 12.84
N TYR A 152 3.75 -16.22 13.85
CA TYR A 152 4.95 -17.02 13.69
C TYR A 152 4.87 -18.34 14.44
N PRO A 153 5.19 -19.49 13.79
CA PRO A 153 5.36 -19.61 12.33
C PRO A 153 4.08 -19.24 11.58
N PRO A 154 4.11 -18.96 10.26
CA PRO A 154 2.92 -18.53 9.51
C PRO A 154 1.70 -19.44 9.68
N SER A 155 1.90 -20.73 9.73
CA SER A 155 0.82 -21.73 9.95
C SER A 155 0.11 -21.60 11.31
N GLU A 156 0.72 -20.95 12.29
CA GLU A 156 0.12 -20.63 13.60
C GLU A 156 -0.68 -19.32 13.59
N GLY A 157 -0.79 -18.66 12.44
CA GLY A 157 -1.54 -17.42 12.27
C GLY A 157 -2.94 -17.50 12.89
N THR A 158 -3.24 -16.57 13.81
CA THR A 158 -4.54 -16.46 14.49
C THR A 158 -4.90 -15.01 14.73
N PHE A 159 -6.17 -14.67 14.57
CA PHE A 159 -6.65 -13.33 14.92
C PHE A 159 -6.71 -13.12 16.43
N THR A 160 -6.55 -11.87 16.84
CA THR A 160 -6.67 -11.46 18.24
C THR A 160 -8.07 -11.79 18.78
N PRO A 161 -8.20 -12.47 19.94
CA PRO A 161 -9.49 -12.88 20.48
C PRO A 161 -10.50 -11.74 20.64
N LYS A 162 -10.02 -10.54 21.03
CA LYS A 162 -10.83 -9.33 21.22
C LYS A 162 -11.64 -8.94 19.97
N ILE A 163 -11.12 -9.19 18.77
CA ILE A 163 -11.73 -8.77 17.51
C ILE A 163 -12.28 -9.96 16.68
N THR A 164 -12.14 -11.20 17.14
CA THR A 164 -12.48 -12.39 16.35
C THR A 164 -13.94 -12.39 15.87
N ALA A 165 -14.87 -11.93 16.68
CA ALA A 165 -16.30 -11.85 16.31
C ALA A 165 -16.53 -10.88 15.14
N ILE A 166 -15.98 -9.65 15.23
CA ILE A 166 -16.11 -8.64 14.17
C ILE A 166 -15.30 -9.05 12.93
N MET A 167 -14.12 -9.66 13.12
CA MET A 167 -13.33 -10.19 12.01
C MET A 167 -14.10 -11.28 11.25
N THR A 168 -14.84 -12.14 11.94
CA THR A 168 -15.71 -13.14 11.28
C THR A 168 -16.80 -12.47 10.44
N GLN A 169 -17.44 -11.42 10.95
CA GLN A 169 -18.43 -10.64 10.19
C GLN A 169 -17.79 -9.96 8.97
N LEU A 170 -16.60 -9.38 9.13
CA LEU A 170 -15.84 -8.79 8.02
C LEU A 170 -15.56 -9.85 6.95
N LEU A 171 -15.03 -11.00 7.31
CA LEU A 171 -14.71 -12.07 6.37
C LEU A 171 -15.97 -12.63 5.68
N GLN A 172 -17.08 -12.72 6.41
CA GLN A 172 -18.38 -13.07 5.82
C GLN A 172 -18.82 -12.03 4.76
N PHE A 173 -18.69 -10.73 5.06
CA PHE A 173 -18.97 -9.66 4.11
C PHE A 173 -18.08 -9.76 2.87
N LEU A 174 -16.76 -9.88 3.04
CA LEU A 174 -15.81 -9.97 1.93
C LEU A 174 -16.05 -11.19 1.05
N SER A 175 -16.38 -12.34 1.65
CA SER A 175 -16.73 -13.56 0.94
C SER A 175 -18.02 -13.39 0.11
N ALA A 176 -19.05 -12.75 0.68
CA ALA A 176 -20.33 -12.52 0.01
C ALA A 176 -20.24 -11.53 -1.15
N THR A 177 -19.40 -10.49 -1.00
CA THR A 177 -19.19 -9.44 -2.02
C THR A 177 -18.08 -9.77 -3.01
N LYS A 178 -17.33 -10.87 -2.79
CA LYS A 178 -16.11 -11.23 -3.54
C LYS A 178 -15.05 -10.13 -3.50
N SER A 179 -14.99 -9.40 -2.41
CA SER A 179 -13.98 -8.38 -2.16
C SER A 179 -12.74 -9.00 -1.50
N PRO A 180 -11.53 -8.51 -1.79
CA PRO A 180 -10.30 -9.00 -1.17
C PRO A 180 -10.17 -8.54 0.29
N PHE A 181 -9.42 -9.30 1.09
CA PHE A 181 -8.92 -8.85 2.38
C PHE A 181 -7.69 -7.97 2.15
N TRP A 182 -7.67 -6.76 2.70
CA TRP A 182 -6.53 -5.84 2.57
C TRP A 182 -5.70 -5.80 3.85
N ILE A 183 -4.39 -5.97 3.69
CA ILE A 183 -3.44 -6.00 4.79
C ILE A 183 -2.31 -4.99 4.58
N ASN A 184 -2.05 -4.16 5.57
CA ASN A 184 -0.87 -3.33 5.67
C ASN A 184 0.21 -4.17 6.35
N ALA A 185 1.24 -4.56 5.61
CA ALA A 185 2.27 -5.49 6.07
C ALA A 185 3.66 -4.87 5.90
N TYR A 186 4.34 -4.65 7.02
CA TYR A 186 5.64 -4.00 7.07
C TYR A 186 6.69 -4.87 7.76
N PRO A 187 7.52 -5.58 7.02
CA PRO A 187 8.67 -6.29 7.59
C PRO A 187 9.57 -5.39 8.45
N TYR A 188 9.63 -4.11 8.13
CA TYR A 188 10.40 -3.13 8.88
C TYR A 188 10.08 -3.11 10.37
N PHE A 189 8.81 -3.12 10.76
CA PHE A 189 8.45 -3.01 12.17
C PHE A 189 8.89 -4.23 12.98
N ALA A 190 8.70 -5.42 12.42
CA ALA A 190 9.17 -6.64 13.08
C ALA A 190 10.70 -6.62 13.24
N TYR A 191 11.43 -6.19 12.20
CA TYR A 191 12.88 -6.04 12.29
C TYR A 191 13.28 -4.97 13.33
N LYS A 192 12.69 -3.78 13.27
CA LYS A 192 12.97 -2.67 14.19
C LYS A 192 12.77 -3.08 15.66
N ASP A 193 11.71 -3.83 15.93
CA ASP A 193 11.35 -4.24 17.30
C ASP A 193 12.16 -5.44 17.80
N SER A 194 12.82 -6.20 16.92
CA SER A 194 13.62 -7.38 17.28
C SER A 194 14.84 -7.57 16.35
N PRO A 195 15.74 -6.58 16.21
CA PRO A 195 16.85 -6.65 15.26
C PRO A 195 17.88 -7.75 15.60
N ASP A 196 17.94 -8.17 16.86
CA ASP A 196 18.82 -9.27 17.31
C ASP A 196 18.27 -10.66 16.95
N LYS A 197 16.97 -10.76 16.63
CA LYS A 197 16.30 -12.04 16.36
C LYS A 197 15.93 -12.21 14.90
N ILE A 198 15.77 -11.12 14.19
CA ILE A 198 15.31 -11.11 12.80
C ILE A 198 16.46 -10.65 11.92
N SER A 199 16.85 -11.51 10.96
CA SER A 199 17.85 -11.14 9.96
C SER A 199 17.32 -9.99 9.09
N ILE A 200 18.13 -8.95 8.93
CA ILE A 200 17.83 -7.85 8.02
C ILE A 200 17.69 -8.34 6.57
N ASP A 201 18.47 -9.34 6.16
CA ASP A 201 18.40 -9.91 4.82
C ASP A 201 17.06 -10.59 4.57
N TYR A 202 16.50 -11.26 5.57
CA TYR A 202 15.15 -11.83 5.51
C TYR A 202 14.06 -10.76 5.39
N ALA A 203 14.21 -9.65 6.10
CA ALA A 203 13.27 -8.53 6.03
C ALA A 203 13.40 -7.74 4.71
N LEU A 204 14.59 -7.66 4.09
CA LEU A 204 14.88 -6.89 2.88
C LEU A 204 14.80 -7.72 1.57
N PHE A 205 14.34 -8.96 1.61
CA PHE A 205 14.35 -9.89 0.46
C PHE A 205 15.74 -10.17 -0.11
N ASN A 206 16.82 -9.98 0.64
CA ASN A 206 18.15 -10.38 0.23
C ASN A 206 18.32 -11.90 0.31
N PRO A 207 19.29 -12.49 -0.39
CA PRO A 207 19.62 -13.91 -0.24
C PRO A 207 19.91 -14.27 1.22
N ASN A 208 19.18 -15.25 1.75
CA ASN A 208 19.29 -15.72 3.13
C ASN A 208 18.81 -17.17 3.23
N ALA A 209 19.01 -17.82 4.38
CA ALA A 209 18.55 -19.19 4.59
C ALA A 209 17.03 -19.32 4.69
N GLY A 210 16.34 -18.22 5.00
CA GLY A 210 14.90 -18.23 5.24
C GLY A 210 14.50 -18.99 6.50
N MET A 211 13.21 -19.33 6.57
CA MET A 211 12.66 -20.18 7.61
C MET A 211 11.78 -21.26 6.99
N ILE A 212 11.80 -22.45 7.58
CA ILE A 212 10.89 -23.54 7.23
C ILE A 212 9.80 -23.58 8.29
N ASP A 213 8.54 -23.50 7.86
CA ASP A 213 7.40 -23.64 8.75
C ASP A 213 7.31 -25.10 9.22
N PRO A 214 7.37 -25.36 10.54
CA PRO A 214 7.49 -26.72 11.08
C PRO A 214 6.24 -27.57 10.90
N HIS A 215 5.08 -26.96 10.61
CA HIS A 215 3.81 -27.68 10.47
C HIS A 215 3.45 -27.94 9.01
N THR A 216 3.87 -27.08 8.09
CA THR A 216 3.53 -27.17 6.68
C THR A 216 4.70 -27.53 5.78
N ASN A 217 5.92 -27.44 6.31
CA ASN A 217 7.17 -27.57 5.56
C ASN A 217 7.34 -26.54 4.43
N LEU A 218 6.57 -25.44 4.45
CA LEU A 218 6.74 -24.32 3.52
C LEU A 218 7.99 -23.53 3.88
N HIS A 219 8.76 -23.17 2.85
CA HIS A 219 9.98 -22.38 2.99
C HIS A 219 9.71 -20.91 2.66
N TYR A 220 9.99 -20.04 3.60
CA TYR A 220 9.84 -18.59 3.48
C TYR A 220 11.23 -17.94 3.42
N ASP A 221 11.61 -17.39 2.30
CA ASP A 221 12.86 -16.67 2.07
C ASP A 221 12.75 -15.16 2.32
N ASN A 222 11.54 -14.68 2.66
CA ASN A 222 11.30 -13.29 3.00
C ASN A 222 10.13 -13.14 3.99
N MET A 223 10.20 -12.07 4.78
CA MET A 223 9.23 -11.81 5.84
C MET A 223 7.86 -11.35 5.32
N LEU A 224 7.80 -10.60 4.21
CA LEU A 224 6.51 -10.11 3.71
C LEU A 224 5.58 -11.27 3.35
N TYR A 225 6.09 -12.28 2.66
CA TYR A 225 5.29 -13.45 2.29
C TYR A 225 4.89 -14.29 3.52
N ALA A 226 5.76 -14.38 4.52
CA ALA A 226 5.42 -15.03 5.79
C ALA A 226 4.29 -14.28 6.52
N GLN A 227 4.32 -12.96 6.55
CA GLN A 227 3.27 -12.12 7.14
C GLN A 227 1.94 -12.28 6.41
N VAL A 228 1.95 -12.30 5.07
CA VAL A 228 0.74 -12.50 4.25
C VAL A 228 0.15 -13.89 4.48
N ASP A 229 0.99 -14.93 4.48
CA ASP A 229 0.51 -16.30 4.68
C ASP A 229 -0.02 -16.52 6.10
N ALA A 230 0.56 -15.86 7.12
CA ALA A 230 0.00 -15.89 8.47
C ALA A 230 -1.44 -15.34 8.52
N VAL A 231 -1.74 -14.28 7.76
CA VAL A 231 -3.10 -13.74 7.60
C VAL A 231 -4.00 -14.77 6.91
N ILE A 232 -3.52 -15.43 5.86
CA ILE A 232 -4.29 -16.45 5.14
C ILE A 232 -4.61 -17.65 6.06
N PHE A 233 -3.64 -18.09 6.88
CA PHE A 233 -3.87 -19.13 7.88
C PHE A 233 -4.89 -18.70 8.94
N ALA A 234 -4.80 -17.45 9.42
CA ALA A 234 -5.78 -16.92 10.37
C ALA A 234 -7.20 -16.89 9.79
N MET A 235 -7.36 -16.45 8.54
CA MET A 235 -8.65 -16.49 7.84
C MET A 235 -9.15 -17.92 7.63
N ALA A 236 -8.25 -18.86 7.30
CA ALA A 236 -8.59 -20.27 7.10
C ALA A 236 -9.11 -20.93 8.38
N ARG A 237 -8.57 -20.56 9.56
CA ARG A 237 -9.08 -21.02 10.87
C ARG A 237 -10.52 -20.58 11.14
N LEU A 238 -10.96 -19.46 10.55
CA LEU A 238 -12.35 -18.99 10.60
C LEU A 238 -13.21 -19.50 9.42
N GLY A 239 -12.65 -20.37 8.55
CA GLY A 239 -13.37 -20.93 7.40
C GLY A 239 -13.32 -20.09 6.13
N TYR A 240 -12.54 -19.01 6.08
CA TYR A 240 -12.47 -18.05 4.97
C TYR A 240 -11.13 -18.05 4.22
N GLY A 241 -10.37 -19.13 4.29
CA GLY A 241 -9.07 -19.22 3.63
C GLY A 241 -9.11 -19.10 2.10
N GLY A 242 -10.28 -19.00 1.46
CA GLY A 242 -10.45 -18.80 0.02
C GLY A 242 -10.45 -17.33 -0.42
N ILE A 243 -10.57 -16.37 0.49
CA ILE A 243 -10.58 -14.93 0.17
C ILE A 243 -9.20 -14.52 -0.37
N GLU A 244 -9.20 -13.69 -1.43
CA GLU A 244 -7.97 -13.06 -1.94
C GLU A 244 -7.39 -12.10 -0.90
N VAL A 245 -6.06 -12.12 -0.71
CA VAL A 245 -5.37 -11.15 0.13
C VAL A 245 -4.59 -10.20 -0.78
N ARG A 246 -4.70 -8.90 -0.52
CA ARG A 246 -3.90 -7.85 -1.14
C ARG A 246 -3.12 -7.09 -0.08
N VAL A 247 -1.89 -6.74 -0.39
CA VAL A 247 -1.08 -5.88 0.47
C VAL A 247 -1.40 -4.43 0.12
N SER A 248 -2.24 -3.80 0.93
CA SER A 248 -2.69 -2.41 0.73
C SER A 248 -1.64 -1.38 1.12
N GLU A 249 -0.67 -1.78 1.92
CA GLU A 249 0.54 -0.99 2.21
C GLU A 249 1.71 -1.89 2.56
N THR A 250 2.87 -1.58 2.00
CA THR A 250 4.18 -2.05 2.44
C THR A 250 5.26 -1.06 2.05
N GLY A 251 6.34 -1.01 2.81
CA GLY A 251 7.44 -0.10 2.53
C GLY A 251 8.55 -0.22 3.57
N TRP A 252 9.61 0.56 3.35
CA TRP A 252 10.76 0.60 4.25
C TRP A 252 11.24 2.04 4.43
N PRO A 253 11.46 2.48 5.68
CA PRO A 253 11.94 3.82 5.98
C PRO A 253 13.40 4.01 5.65
N SER A 254 13.80 5.20 5.24
CA SER A 254 15.18 5.55 4.98
C SER A 254 15.82 6.47 6.01
N LYS A 255 15.08 7.02 6.95
CA LYS A 255 15.63 7.80 8.06
C LYS A 255 14.76 7.61 9.28
N GLY A 256 15.27 7.44 10.48
CA GLY A 256 14.60 7.21 11.74
C GLY A 256 15.17 8.05 12.85
N ASP A 257 14.40 8.12 13.91
CA ASP A 257 14.94 8.51 15.20
C ASP A 257 16.01 7.50 15.64
N PRO A 258 16.88 7.81 16.59
CA PRO A 258 17.99 6.91 16.99
C PRO A 258 17.56 5.47 17.37
N ASN A 259 16.34 5.29 17.82
CA ASN A 259 15.76 4.00 18.17
C ASN A 259 15.06 3.27 16.99
N GLU A 260 15.01 3.88 15.82
CA GLU A 260 14.38 3.32 14.62
C GLU A 260 15.43 2.58 13.77
N VAL A 261 15.89 1.46 14.32
CA VAL A 261 16.96 0.63 13.73
C VAL A 261 16.57 0.17 12.33
N GLY A 262 17.52 0.26 11.40
CA GLY A 262 17.32 -0.16 10.03
C GLY A 262 16.71 0.90 9.10
N ALA A 263 16.21 2.01 9.62
CA ALA A 263 15.70 3.14 8.84
C ALA A 263 16.84 3.90 8.17
N THR A 264 17.31 3.41 7.03
CA THR A 264 18.39 4.01 6.24
C THR A 264 18.04 4.09 4.76
N PRO A 265 18.62 5.05 4.01
CA PRO A 265 18.41 5.16 2.56
C PRO A 265 18.78 3.88 1.82
N GLN A 266 19.83 3.21 2.27
CA GLN A 266 20.33 1.99 1.65
C GLN A 266 19.32 0.85 1.79
N ASN A 267 18.78 0.64 3.01
CA ASN A 267 17.82 -0.41 3.28
C ASN A 267 16.48 -0.16 2.55
N ALA A 268 16.02 1.09 2.53
CA ALA A 268 14.82 1.47 1.78
C ALA A 268 14.98 1.20 0.27
N ALA A 269 16.15 1.55 -0.29
CA ALA A 269 16.47 1.26 -1.67
C ALA A 269 16.53 -0.25 -1.97
N ILE A 270 17.11 -1.04 -1.06
CA ILE A 270 17.20 -2.50 -1.19
C ILE A 270 15.82 -3.13 -1.12
N TYR A 271 15.03 -2.79 -0.08
CA TYR A 271 13.67 -3.31 0.11
C TYR A 271 12.81 -3.09 -1.13
N ASN A 272 12.70 -1.85 -1.57
CA ASN A 272 11.83 -1.49 -2.68
C ASN A 272 12.32 -2.09 -4.01
N ARG A 273 13.64 -2.10 -4.26
CA ARG A 273 14.21 -2.74 -5.45
C ARG A 273 13.94 -4.24 -5.48
N ASN A 274 14.08 -4.92 -4.35
CA ASN A 274 13.82 -6.35 -4.27
C ASN A 274 12.33 -6.65 -4.37
N LEU A 275 11.46 -5.82 -3.79
CA LEU A 275 10.01 -5.90 -3.98
C LEU A 275 9.64 -5.77 -5.47
N PHE A 276 10.18 -4.80 -6.19
CA PHE A 276 9.97 -4.65 -7.64
C PHE A 276 10.40 -5.91 -8.42
N LYS A 277 11.55 -6.49 -8.07
CA LYS A 277 12.02 -7.75 -8.72
C LYS A 277 11.04 -8.90 -8.49
N ARG A 278 10.55 -9.07 -7.27
CA ARG A 278 9.55 -10.10 -6.92
C ARG A 278 8.24 -9.89 -7.67
N GLN A 279 7.79 -8.65 -7.79
CA GLN A 279 6.59 -8.33 -8.55
C GLN A 279 6.77 -8.57 -10.06
N LEU A 280 7.96 -8.32 -10.61
CA LEU A 280 8.27 -8.62 -12.00
C LEU A 280 8.30 -10.12 -12.28
N SER A 281 8.77 -10.97 -11.35
CA SER A 281 8.74 -12.43 -11.52
C SER A 281 7.32 -13.01 -11.50
N GLY A 282 6.33 -12.25 -10.95
CA GLY A 282 4.94 -12.68 -10.91
C GLY A 282 4.67 -13.84 -9.96
N GLU A 283 5.59 -14.11 -9.03
CA GLU A 283 5.45 -15.18 -8.05
C GLU A 283 4.40 -14.85 -6.99
N GLY A 284 3.80 -15.88 -6.42
CA GLY A 284 2.94 -15.78 -5.25
C GLY A 284 3.70 -16.07 -3.95
N THR A 285 2.98 -16.18 -2.83
CA THR A 285 3.52 -16.60 -1.55
C THR A 285 3.79 -18.12 -1.53
N PRO A 286 4.63 -18.64 -0.61
CA PRO A 286 4.84 -20.07 -0.46
C PRO A 286 3.56 -20.90 -0.30
N LEU A 287 2.56 -20.38 0.40
CA LEU A 287 1.26 -21.05 0.53
C LEU A 287 0.44 -20.99 -0.78
N ARG A 288 0.63 -19.94 -1.59
CA ARG A 288 -0.12 -19.72 -2.84
C ARG A 288 0.80 -19.35 -4.00
N PRO A 289 1.70 -20.23 -4.43
CA PRO A 289 2.79 -19.89 -5.36
C PRO A 289 2.33 -19.48 -6.76
N LYS A 290 1.10 -19.85 -7.15
CA LYS A 290 0.52 -19.51 -8.46
C LYS A 290 -0.37 -18.24 -8.43
N MET A 291 -0.59 -17.65 -7.26
CA MET A 291 -1.46 -16.50 -7.08
C MET A 291 -0.60 -15.24 -6.93
N ARG A 292 -0.53 -14.45 -8.00
CA ARG A 292 0.19 -13.18 -8.00
C ARG A 292 -0.40 -12.26 -6.93
N LEU A 293 0.46 -11.78 -6.03
CA LEU A 293 0.07 -10.89 -4.95
C LEU A 293 -0.02 -9.45 -5.45
N GLU A 294 -1.18 -8.80 -5.29
CA GLU A 294 -1.30 -7.37 -5.54
C GLU A 294 -0.77 -6.60 -4.34
N ILE A 295 0.13 -5.66 -4.60
CA ILE A 295 0.84 -4.90 -3.55
C ILE A 295 0.79 -3.40 -3.86
N TYR A 296 0.52 -2.58 -2.84
CA TYR A 296 0.64 -1.13 -2.90
C TYR A 296 1.86 -0.68 -2.08
N LEU A 297 2.82 -0.07 -2.76
CA LEU A 297 4.00 0.48 -2.11
C LEU A 297 3.65 1.76 -1.35
N PHE A 298 4.00 1.85 -0.11
CA PHE A 298 3.92 3.05 0.71
C PHE A 298 5.32 3.69 0.79
N ALA A 299 5.54 4.90 0.25
CA ALA A 299 4.59 5.76 -0.40
C ALA A 299 5.21 6.52 -1.59
N LEU A 300 4.39 7.31 -2.30
CA LEU A 300 4.89 8.11 -3.44
C LEU A 300 5.81 9.24 -2.98
N PHE A 301 5.38 10.03 -1.98
CA PHE A 301 6.13 11.18 -1.46
C PHE A 301 6.45 11.06 0.02
N ASN A 302 7.49 11.76 0.43
CA ASN A 302 7.67 12.15 1.82
C ASN A 302 6.59 13.16 2.22
N GLU A 303 6.04 13.02 3.42
CA GLU A 303 4.91 13.80 3.90
C GLU A 303 5.30 14.53 5.20
N ASP A 304 5.67 15.80 5.10
CA ASP A 304 6.30 16.57 6.17
C ASP A 304 5.41 16.85 7.39
N MET A 305 4.09 16.76 7.25
CA MET A 305 3.12 17.03 8.31
C MET A 305 2.59 15.76 9.00
N LYS A 306 3.06 14.57 8.64
CA LYS A 306 2.63 13.36 9.34
C LYS A 306 3.04 13.39 10.80
N PRO A 307 2.11 13.10 11.75
CA PRO A 307 2.43 12.97 13.16
C PRO A 307 3.28 11.73 13.45
N GLY A 308 3.76 11.63 14.67
CA GLY A 308 4.55 10.50 15.12
C GLY A 308 6.07 10.67 14.95
N PRO A 309 6.83 9.59 15.11
CA PRO A 309 8.29 9.60 15.00
C PRO A 309 8.73 10.12 13.63
N THR A 310 9.99 10.51 13.56
CA THR A 310 10.59 11.07 12.34
C THR A 310 10.38 10.17 11.13
N SER A 311 10.24 8.88 11.37
CA SER A 311 9.99 7.89 10.34
C SER A 311 8.67 8.08 9.58
N GLU A 312 7.56 8.48 10.18
CA GLU A 312 6.28 8.66 9.45
C GLU A 312 6.35 9.64 8.27
N ARG A 313 7.27 10.59 8.30
CA ARG A 313 7.41 11.64 7.29
C ARG A 313 8.23 11.25 6.08
N ASN A 314 8.68 10.01 5.99
CA ASN A 314 9.75 9.68 5.05
C ASN A 314 9.68 8.27 4.43
N TYR A 315 8.53 7.78 3.99
CA TYR A 315 8.37 6.55 3.20
C TYR A 315 8.44 6.79 1.68
N GLY A 316 8.50 8.06 1.27
CA GLY A 316 8.36 8.42 -0.14
C GLY A 316 9.46 7.86 -1.04
N LEU A 317 9.09 7.42 -2.22
CA LEU A 317 10.03 7.22 -3.32
C LEU A 317 10.58 8.57 -3.83
N TYR A 318 9.81 9.64 -3.64
CA TYR A 318 10.12 10.98 -4.08
C TYR A 318 10.01 11.99 -2.95
N GLN A 319 10.83 13.05 -3.06
CA GLN A 319 10.65 14.27 -2.32
C GLN A 319 9.49 15.08 -2.95
N PRO A 320 8.86 16.00 -2.21
CA PRO A 320 7.80 16.85 -2.73
C PRO A 320 8.20 17.69 -3.95
N ASP A 321 9.48 18.01 -4.11
CA ASP A 321 10.01 18.73 -5.27
C ASP A 321 10.12 17.87 -6.55
N GLY A 322 9.76 16.59 -6.46
CA GLY A 322 9.82 15.63 -7.55
C GLY A 322 11.18 14.96 -7.74
N SER A 323 12.18 15.29 -6.93
CA SER A 323 13.45 14.57 -6.92
C SER A 323 13.24 13.16 -6.30
N MET A 324 13.97 12.18 -6.82
CA MET A 324 13.93 10.86 -6.20
C MET A 324 14.47 10.93 -4.78
N ALA A 325 13.72 10.44 -3.84
CA ALA A 325 14.21 10.26 -2.50
C ALA A 325 15.24 9.11 -2.45
N TYR A 326 15.38 8.13 -3.40
CA TYR A 326 16.39 7.07 -3.50
C TYR A 326 16.44 6.39 -4.85
N ASN A 327 17.58 5.91 -5.21
CA ASN A 327 17.71 5.16 -6.44
C ASN A 327 17.30 3.69 -6.24
N VAL A 328 16.05 3.38 -6.55
CA VAL A 328 15.53 2.00 -6.57
C VAL A 328 15.72 1.34 -7.93
N GLY A 329 16.31 2.02 -8.90
CA GLY A 329 16.45 1.55 -10.27
C GLY A 329 15.21 1.80 -11.15
N LEU A 330 14.27 2.63 -10.72
CA LEU A 330 13.17 3.09 -11.58
C LEU A 330 13.70 4.05 -12.64
N THR A 331 13.31 3.83 -13.91
CA THR A 331 13.63 4.74 -15.01
C THR A 331 12.34 5.44 -15.43
N ALA A 332 12.23 6.73 -15.11
CA ALA A 332 11.18 7.56 -15.66
C ALA A 332 11.38 7.73 -17.17
N LEU A 333 10.31 7.63 -17.95
CA LEU A 333 10.36 7.96 -19.37
C LEU A 333 10.54 9.48 -19.50
N SER A 334 11.63 9.91 -20.13
CA SER A 334 11.83 11.31 -20.48
C SER A 334 10.69 11.73 -21.43
N THR A 335 9.84 12.65 -20.98
CA THR A 335 8.93 13.35 -21.89
C THR A 335 9.75 14.37 -22.68
N SER A 336 10.34 13.94 -23.79
CA SER A 336 10.97 14.86 -24.73
C SER A 336 9.88 15.65 -25.46
N THR A 337 9.58 16.84 -24.97
CA THR A 337 8.97 17.89 -25.79
C THR A 337 10.02 18.37 -26.78
N THR A 338 10.02 17.79 -27.97
CA THR A 338 10.78 18.29 -29.10
C THR A 338 10.16 19.57 -29.61
N THR A 339 10.66 20.70 -29.20
CA THR A 339 10.60 21.92 -30.00
C THR A 339 11.76 21.87 -30.99
N PRO A 340 11.55 21.99 -32.31
CA PRO A 340 12.63 22.05 -33.26
C PRO A 340 13.25 23.46 -33.25
N SER A 341 14.43 23.60 -32.71
CA SER A 341 15.27 24.76 -32.99
C SER A 341 16.60 24.26 -33.55
N SER A 342 16.86 24.68 -34.79
CA SER A 342 18.08 24.49 -35.52
C SER A 342 19.23 25.28 -34.91
N SER A 343 20.39 24.68 -34.67
CA SER A 343 21.69 25.16 -35.13
C SER A 343 22.88 24.44 -34.44
N THR A 344 23.75 23.95 -35.28
CA THR A 344 25.22 23.86 -35.23
C THR A 344 25.96 23.30 -34.03
N SER A 345 26.72 22.28 -34.35
CA SER A 345 27.73 21.50 -33.65
C SER A 345 28.79 22.29 -32.90
N THR A 346 29.13 21.89 -31.68
CA THR A 346 30.53 21.72 -31.25
C THR A 346 30.62 20.69 -30.14
N SER A 347 31.55 19.79 -30.25
CA SER A 347 31.85 18.68 -29.39
C SER A 347 32.59 19.12 -28.13
N SER A 348 32.11 18.73 -26.95
CA SER A 348 32.97 18.51 -25.78
C SER A 348 32.30 17.51 -24.82
N SER A 349 33.02 16.43 -24.58
CA SER A 349 32.69 15.35 -23.68
C SER A 349 32.82 15.81 -22.22
N THR A 350 31.70 15.81 -21.46
CA THR A 350 31.74 15.70 -20.01
C THR A 350 30.53 14.91 -19.57
N THR A 351 30.78 13.77 -18.98
CA THR A 351 29.82 12.92 -18.27
C THR A 351 29.32 13.64 -17.01
N PRO A 352 28.03 13.84 -16.84
CA PRO A 352 27.51 14.20 -15.52
C PRO A 352 27.23 12.94 -14.72
N SER A 353 28.05 12.74 -13.71
CA SER A 353 27.74 11.80 -12.63
C SER A 353 26.67 12.44 -11.74
N SER A 354 25.41 12.15 -11.98
CA SER A 354 24.34 12.53 -11.07
C SER A 354 24.14 11.43 -10.05
N SER A 355 24.83 11.54 -8.93
CA SER A 355 24.52 10.81 -7.72
C SER A 355 23.28 11.42 -7.08
N ILE A 356 22.17 10.71 -7.11
CA ILE A 356 20.96 11.08 -6.39
C ILE A 356 20.91 10.28 -5.11
N THR A 357 20.89 10.94 -3.98
CA THR A 357 20.85 10.36 -2.63
C THR A 357 19.45 10.47 -2.05
N LEU A 358 19.10 9.57 -1.26
CA LEU A 358 17.80 9.25 -0.77
C LEU A 358 17.59 9.22 0.66
N THR A 359 16.38 9.52 1.07
CA THR A 359 16.00 9.30 2.44
C THR A 359 14.51 9.14 2.60
N SER A 360 14.06 8.16 3.29
CA SER A 360 12.68 8.02 3.70
C SER A 360 12.58 7.55 5.10
N MET A 361 11.45 7.54 5.63
CA MET A 361 11.20 7.04 6.93
C MET A 361 9.82 6.69 7.16
N ALA A 362 9.64 5.86 8.03
CA ALA A 362 8.37 5.72 8.61
C ALA A 362 8.41 5.03 9.91
N THR A 363 7.64 5.43 10.78
CA THR A 363 7.33 4.67 11.93
C THR A 363 5.91 4.28 11.92
N LYS A 364 5.64 3.13 12.40
CA LYS A 364 4.41 2.87 13.01
C LYS A 364 4.43 3.36 14.45
N VAL A 365 3.76 4.43 14.69
CA VAL A 365 2.99 4.47 15.91
C VAL A 365 1.61 4.02 15.49
N SER A 366 1.20 2.85 15.99
CA SER A 366 -0.17 2.57 16.27
C SER A 366 -0.62 3.68 17.20
N ILE A 367 -1.17 4.75 16.67
CA ILE A 367 -1.81 5.79 17.47
C ILE A 367 -3.08 6.17 16.75
N TYR A 368 -4.14 5.72 17.41
CA TYR A 368 -5.50 6.23 17.57
C TYR A 368 -6.23 6.62 16.31
#